data_a18f4f4bb43ca3951e086cdd3ac839be
#
_entry.id   a18f4f4bb43ca3951e086cdd3ac839be
#
_cell.length_a   1.000
_cell.length_b   1.000
_cell.length_c   1.000
_cell.angle_alpha   90.00
_cell.angle_beta   90.00
_cell.angle_gamma   90.00
#
_symmetry.space_group_name_H-M   'P 1'
#
loop_
_entity.id
_entity.type
_entity.pdbx_description
1 polymer ?
#
loop_
_entity_poly.entity_id
_entity_poly.type
_entity_poly.pdbx_seq_one_letter_code
_entity_poly.pdbx_strand_id
1 'polypeptide(L)'
;MTWDASLVACSLTMAFAQDLAPRAYVITPTHSNAINLTYSYFDGGLNFNGTVPITDATGTYSVPVISYYHSFNFFGRSANATASLPYGVGTFEGDVLGTQAQVYRSGLMDTGYRVSVNLKGGPAMQVKDFLKWRQKVLLGVSLRVIAPSGQYDPFKLINWGMNRWAFKPEFGYSQRWDKWVLDGYAGVWFYTANDSAYAGATPAQQTLTPIGSFEGHLSRDFGKRRFWASLDGNFWFGGIASLNGVQNLATKQTSSRIGGTFSYPVNRRLSLKANYSVGSYVRFGGNYHTISFGWQYSWLGKP
;
A
#
# COMPACT_ATOMS: atom_id res chain seq x y z
N MET A 1 5.96 -38.09 23.41
CA MET A 1 5.43 -36.77 23.76
C MET A 1 5.37 -36.00 22.46
N THR A 2 4.24 -36.03 21.80
CA THR A 2 4.00 -35.32 20.55
C THR A 2 3.66 -33.87 20.89
N TRP A 3 4.54 -32.96 20.56
CA TRP A 3 4.31 -31.53 20.68
C TRP A 3 3.46 -31.09 19.47
N ASP A 4 2.15 -31.01 19.64
CA ASP A 4 1.27 -30.28 18.73
C ASP A 4 1.53 -28.78 18.91
N ALA A 5 2.64 -28.31 18.37
CA ALA A 5 2.85 -26.89 18.17
C ALA A 5 2.05 -26.48 16.94
N SER A 6 0.80 -26.08 17.15
CA SER A 6 0.01 -25.35 16.13
C SER A 6 0.70 -24.01 15.85
N LEU A 7 1.78 -24.05 15.08
CA LEU A 7 2.46 -22.88 14.57
C LEU A 7 1.54 -22.15 13.59
N VAL A 8 0.75 -21.22 14.09
CA VAL A 8 0.00 -20.29 13.26
C VAL A 8 0.99 -19.32 12.63
N ALA A 9 1.66 -19.79 11.59
CA ALA A 9 2.54 -18.96 10.80
C ALA A 9 1.70 -17.94 10.01
N CYS A 10 1.76 -16.70 10.43
CA CYS A 10 1.32 -15.60 9.61
C CYS A 10 2.39 -15.34 8.57
N SER A 11 2.15 -15.72 7.32
CA SER A 11 2.97 -15.20 6.23
C SER A 11 2.97 -13.68 6.38
N LEU A 12 4.18 -13.09 6.44
CA LEU A 12 4.37 -11.64 6.43
C LEU A 12 3.85 -11.10 5.11
N THR A 13 2.54 -10.94 5.02
CA THR A 13 1.93 -10.16 3.96
C THR A 13 2.37 -8.74 4.23
N MET A 14 3.32 -8.25 3.43
CA MET A 14 3.67 -6.84 3.39
C MET A 14 2.36 -6.07 3.34
N ALA A 15 2.06 -5.38 4.43
CA ALA A 15 0.71 -4.89 4.64
C ALA A 15 0.44 -3.75 3.66
N PHE A 16 -0.19 -4.05 2.54
CA PHE A 16 -0.77 -3.05 1.62
C PHE A 16 -1.77 -2.12 2.34
N ALA A 17 -2.21 -2.49 3.54
CA ALA A 17 -3.00 -1.65 4.41
C ALA A 17 -2.23 -0.43 4.99
N GLN A 18 -0.90 -0.40 4.89
CA GLN A 18 -0.03 0.68 5.41
C GLN A 18 0.24 1.79 4.39
N ASP A 19 -0.57 1.90 3.36
CA ASP A 19 -0.39 2.87 2.29
C ASP A 19 -0.62 4.31 2.79
N LEU A 20 0.20 5.24 2.33
CA LEU A 20 0.03 6.68 2.51
C LEU A 20 0.06 7.32 1.13
N ALA A 21 -1.13 7.60 0.58
CA ALA A 21 -1.29 8.06 -0.79
C ALA A 21 -1.98 9.44 -0.86
N PRO A 22 -1.34 10.53 -0.37
CA PRO A 22 -1.94 11.86 -0.43
C PRO A 22 -2.28 12.23 -1.88
N ARG A 23 -3.42 12.91 -2.05
CA ARG A 23 -3.94 13.37 -3.35
C ARG A 23 -4.28 12.26 -4.35
N ALA A 24 -4.67 11.06 -3.86
CA ALA A 24 -4.97 9.90 -4.71
C ALA A 24 -6.16 10.12 -5.65
N TYR A 25 -7.06 11.04 -5.34
CA TYR A 25 -8.25 11.37 -6.14
C TYR A 25 -8.16 12.68 -6.91
N VAL A 26 -7.02 13.37 -6.87
CA VAL A 26 -6.79 14.57 -7.70
C VAL A 26 -6.84 14.17 -9.16
N ILE A 27 -7.65 14.91 -9.93
CA ILE A 27 -7.85 14.62 -11.36
C ILE A 27 -6.70 15.14 -12.21
N THR A 28 -6.51 14.50 -13.34
CA THR A 28 -5.63 14.92 -14.42
C THR A 28 -6.43 15.09 -15.71
N PRO A 29 -5.94 15.81 -16.72
CA PRO A 29 -6.57 15.82 -18.04
C PRO A 29 -6.76 14.40 -18.58
N THR A 30 -7.82 14.18 -19.35
CA THR A 30 -8.03 12.91 -20.06
C THR A 30 -6.86 12.60 -20.99
N HIS A 31 -6.55 11.30 -21.16
CA HIS A 31 -5.41 10.78 -21.90
C HIS A 31 -4.03 11.15 -21.30
N SER A 32 -3.99 11.58 -20.03
CA SER A 32 -2.72 11.70 -19.32
C SER A 32 -2.17 10.31 -19.01
N ASN A 33 -0.88 10.14 -19.27
CA ASN A 33 -0.14 8.92 -18.96
C ASN A 33 1.02 9.28 -18.05
N ALA A 34 1.43 8.36 -17.19
CA ALA A 34 2.65 8.50 -16.43
C ALA A 34 3.31 7.14 -16.18
N ILE A 35 4.63 7.14 -16.20
CA ILE A 35 5.44 6.07 -15.62
C ILE A 35 6.02 6.61 -14.32
N ASN A 36 5.88 5.83 -13.26
CA ASN A 36 6.47 6.13 -11.96
C ASN A 36 7.50 5.05 -11.62
N LEU A 37 8.68 5.49 -11.22
CA LEU A 37 9.69 4.65 -10.59
C LEU A 37 9.76 5.08 -9.13
N THR A 38 9.51 4.17 -8.21
CA THR A 38 9.57 4.43 -6.77
C THR A 38 10.56 3.47 -6.15
N TYR A 39 11.40 3.97 -5.28
CA TYR A 39 12.27 3.16 -4.44
C TYR A 39 11.90 3.42 -2.99
N SER A 40 11.59 2.37 -2.25
CA SER A 40 11.28 2.44 -0.83
C SER A 40 12.25 1.58 -0.04
N TYR A 41 12.79 2.13 1.03
CA TYR A 41 13.62 1.45 2.01
C TYR A 41 12.86 1.34 3.32
N PHE A 42 12.86 0.14 3.89
CA PHE A 42 12.18 -0.21 5.13
C PHE A 42 13.19 -0.75 6.12
N ASP A 43 13.13 -0.25 7.36
CA ASP A 43 13.96 -0.72 8.46
C ASP A 43 13.16 -0.70 9.76
N GLY A 44 13.14 -1.81 10.50
CA GLY A 44 12.43 -1.86 11.78
C GLY A 44 12.00 -3.24 12.22
N GLY A 45 11.16 -3.26 13.25
CA GLY A 45 10.70 -4.47 13.92
C GLY A 45 9.53 -5.17 13.24
N LEU A 46 9.43 -6.47 13.49
CA LEU A 46 8.31 -7.33 13.13
C LEU A 46 7.64 -7.85 14.40
N ASN A 47 6.41 -7.40 14.64
CA ASN A 47 5.66 -7.82 15.81
C ASN A 47 4.74 -9.00 15.46
N PHE A 48 5.09 -10.19 15.91
CA PHE A 48 4.30 -11.40 15.75
C PHE A 48 3.28 -11.61 16.88
N ASN A 49 3.30 -10.80 17.91
CA ASN A 49 2.38 -10.89 19.06
C ASN A 49 2.27 -12.31 19.64
N GLY A 50 3.39 -13.05 19.70
CA GLY A 50 3.45 -14.41 20.21
C GLY A 50 2.82 -15.49 19.31
N THR A 51 2.46 -15.18 18.07
CA THR A 51 1.86 -16.15 17.14
C THR A 51 2.85 -17.15 16.57
N VAL A 52 4.13 -16.82 16.60
CA VAL A 52 5.27 -17.68 16.23
C VAL A 52 6.33 -17.57 17.32
N PRO A 53 7.16 -18.62 17.53
CA PRO A 53 8.21 -18.62 18.54
C PRO A 53 9.46 -17.84 18.05
N ILE A 54 9.24 -16.59 17.65
CA ILE A 54 10.27 -15.67 17.18
C ILE A 54 10.15 -14.39 17.98
N THR A 55 11.24 -13.99 18.62
CA THR A 55 11.39 -12.73 19.34
C THR A 55 12.40 -11.83 18.64
N ASP A 56 12.42 -10.55 18.99
CA ASP A 56 13.35 -9.55 18.47
C ASP A 56 13.45 -9.54 16.92
N ALA A 57 12.33 -9.86 16.28
CA ALA A 57 12.29 -9.94 14.83
C ALA A 57 12.41 -8.56 14.20
N THR A 58 13.33 -8.42 13.26
CA THR A 58 13.58 -7.21 12.48
C THR A 58 13.61 -7.51 10.99
N GLY A 59 13.42 -6.48 10.19
CA GLY A 59 13.55 -6.57 8.75
C GLY A 59 14.10 -5.29 8.15
N THR A 60 15.11 -5.45 7.31
CA THR A 60 15.71 -4.38 6.53
C THR A 60 15.59 -4.75 5.07
N TYR A 61 14.78 -4.00 4.30
CA TYR A 61 14.50 -4.36 2.92
C TYR A 61 14.18 -3.17 2.03
N SER A 62 14.38 -3.36 0.74
CA SER A 62 14.11 -2.37 -0.31
C SER A 62 13.06 -2.89 -1.27
N VAL A 63 12.21 -1.98 -1.73
CA VAL A 63 11.15 -2.27 -2.72
C VAL A 63 11.19 -1.24 -3.84
N PRO A 64 11.94 -1.48 -4.92
CA PRO A 64 11.73 -0.77 -6.17
C PRO A 64 10.37 -1.15 -6.79
N VAL A 65 9.65 -0.16 -7.29
CA VAL A 65 8.35 -0.32 -7.94
C VAL A 65 8.35 0.44 -9.26
N ILE A 66 7.97 -0.22 -10.35
CA ILE A 66 7.56 0.45 -11.58
C ILE A 66 6.05 0.46 -11.65
N SER A 67 5.45 1.61 -11.99
CA SER A 67 4.01 1.68 -12.20
C SER A 67 3.65 2.55 -13.42
N TYR A 68 2.54 2.18 -14.05
CA TYR A 68 1.95 2.90 -15.16
C TYR A 68 0.60 3.45 -14.75
N TYR A 69 0.35 4.70 -15.08
CA TYR A 69 -0.90 5.42 -14.84
C TYR A 69 -1.49 5.90 -16.16
N HIS A 70 -2.80 5.75 -16.31
CA HIS A 70 -3.58 6.27 -17.43
C HIS A 70 -4.89 6.91 -16.95
N SER A 71 -5.19 8.12 -17.44
CA SER A 71 -6.47 8.78 -17.18
C SER A 71 -7.37 8.74 -18.40
N PHE A 72 -8.66 8.53 -18.16
CA PHE A 72 -9.67 8.43 -19.22
C PHE A 72 -11.01 9.08 -18.80
N ASN A 73 -11.89 9.20 -19.77
CA ASN A 73 -13.26 9.66 -19.56
C ASN A 73 -14.17 8.45 -19.29
N PHE A 74 -14.83 8.44 -18.14
CA PHE A 74 -15.83 7.47 -17.79
C PHE A 74 -17.18 8.17 -17.62
N PHE A 75 -18.00 8.14 -18.66
CA PHE A 75 -19.33 8.79 -18.70
C PHE A 75 -19.32 10.26 -18.22
N GLY A 76 -18.37 11.06 -18.72
CA GLY A 76 -18.20 12.46 -18.34
C GLY A 76 -17.46 12.70 -17.03
N ARG A 77 -17.01 11.64 -16.34
CA ARG A 77 -16.25 11.70 -15.10
C ARG A 77 -14.79 11.39 -15.34
N SER A 78 -13.91 12.08 -14.60
CA SER A 78 -12.49 11.74 -14.60
C SER A 78 -12.29 10.39 -13.94
N ALA A 79 -11.67 9.48 -14.65
CA ALA A 79 -11.28 8.17 -14.16
C ALA A 79 -9.81 7.91 -14.47
N ASN A 80 -9.20 7.00 -13.71
CA ASN A 80 -7.84 6.55 -13.99
C ASN A 80 -7.66 5.08 -13.64
N ALA A 81 -6.69 4.47 -14.31
CA ALA A 81 -6.20 3.14 -14.02
C ALA A 81 -4.70 3.18 -13.74
N THR A 82 -4.25 2.38 -12.80
CA THR A 82 -2.84 2.21 -12.47
C THR A 82 -2.52 0.72 -12.40
N ALA A 83 -1.36 0.33 -12.93
CA ALA A 83 -0.78 -1.00 -12.73
C ALA A 83 0.61 -0.82 -12.12
N SER A 84 0.99 -1.69 -11.18
CA SER A 84 2.28 -1.62 -10.47
C SER A 84 2.93 -2.99 -10.37
N LEU A 85 4.24 -3.02 -10.57
CA LEU A 85 5.09 -4.20 -10.46
C LEU A 85 6.19 -3.91 -9.44
N PRO A 86 6.07 -4.41 -8.21
CA PRO A 86 7.09 -4.27 -7.18
C PRO A 86 8.06 -5.46 -7.18
N TYR A 87 9.28 -5.20 -6.73
CA TYR A 87 10.29 -6.21 -6.46
C TYR A 87 10.83 -6.02 -5.05
N GLY A 88 10.92 -7.08 -4.25
CA GLY A 88 11.41 -7.03 -2.88
C GLY A 88 12.82 -7.60 -2.78
N VAL A 89 13.67 -6.97 -1.96
CA VAL A 89 14.99 -7.48 -1.61
C VAL A 89 15.33 -7.06 -0.19
N GLY A 90 15.72 -8.01 0.66
CA GLY A 90 16.09 -7.68 2.04
C GLY A 90 16.45 -8.86 2.90
N THR A 91 16.83 -8.51 4.13
CA THR A 91 17.24 -9.41 5.18
C THR A 91 16.29 -9.30 6.36
N PHE A 92 15.97 -10.44 6.93
CA PHE A 92 15.13 -10.58 8.11
C PHE A 92 15.88 -11.37 9.16
N GLU A 93 15.84 -10.90 10.39
CA GLU A 93 16.57 -11.47 11.52
C GLU A 93 15.61 -11.67 12.70
N GLY A 94 15.96 -12.55 13.63
CA GLY A 94 15.21 -12.75 14.85
C GLY A 94 15.76 -13.92 15.66
N ASP A 95 15.33 -14.00 16.91
CA ASP A 95 15.64 -15.11 17.78
C ASP A 95 14.54 -16.19 17.62
N VAL A 96 14.91 -17.34 17.11
CA VAL A 96 14.04 -18.49 16.92
C VAL A 96 14.33 -19.53 18.00
N LEU A 97 13.46 -19.65 19.01
CA LEU A 97 13.62 -20.58 20.14
C LEU A 97 14.98 -20.44 20.86
N GLY A 98 15.46 -19.19 21.06
CA GLY A 98 16.73 -18.90 21.72
C GLY A 98 17.95 -18.97 20.80
N THR A 99 17.75 -19.09 19.49
CA THR A 99 18.85 -19.12 18.51
C THR A 99 18.67 -18.00 17.49
N GLN A 100 19.68 -17.16 17.32
CA GLN A 100 19.71 -16.12 16.29
C GLN A 100 19.64 -16.73 14.90
N ALA A 101 18.70 -16.26 14.10
CA ALA A 101 18.50 -16.69 12.72
C ALA A 101 18.39 -15.47 11.79
N GLN A 102 18.96 -15.61 10.60
CA GLN A 102 18.89 -14.59 9.56
C GLN A 102 18.48 -15.23 8.25
N VAL A 103 17.61 -14.57 7.50
CA VAL A 103 17.23 -15.00 6.16
C VAL A 103 17.24 -13.84 5.18
N TYR A 104 17.85 -14.07 4.02
CA TYR A 104 17.79 -13.17 2.88
C TYR A 104 16.69 -13.60 1.93
N ARG A 105 15.93 -12.63 1.42
CA ARG A 105 14.87 -12.85 0.43
C ARG A 105 14.96 -11.83 -0.68
N SER A 106 14.80 -12.27 -1.92
CA SER A 106 14.66 -11.39 -3.08
C SER A 106 13.65 -12.00 -4.05
N GLY A 107 12.87 -11.17 -4.73
CA GLY A 107 11.92 -11.65 -5.71
C GLY A 107 10.81 -10.67 -6.08
N LEU A 108 10.04 -11.06 -7.08
CA LEU A 108 8.84 -10.31 -7.47
C LEU A 108 7.80 -10.37 -6.35
N MET A 109 7.21 -9.23 -6.06
CA MET A 109 6.04 -9.13 -5.20
C MET A 109 4.76 -9.20 -6.06
N ASP A 110 3.63 -9.30 -5.40
CA ASP A 110 2.32 -9.31 -6.07
C ASP A 110 2.07 -8.03 -6.83
N THR A 111 1.59 -8.15 -8.07
CA THR A 111 1.22 -7.01 -8.91
C THR A 111 -0.04 -6.33 -8.39
N GLY A 112 -0.04 -5.00 -8.43
CA GLY A 112 -1.16 -4.19 -7.99
C GLY A 112 -1.85 -3.45 -9.13
N TYR A 113 -3.16 -3.42 -9.11
CA TYR A 113 -4.01 -2.69 -10.06
C TYR A 113 -4.96 -1.79 -9.28
N ARG A 114 -5.21 -0.59 -9.78
CA ARG A 114 -6.21 0.31 -9.20
C ARG A 114 -6.98 1.00 -10.30
N VAL A 115 -8.30 1.00 -10.19
CA VAL A 115 -9.19 1.84 -11.00
C VAL A 115 -9.91 2.80 -10.06
N SER A 116 -9.98 4.07 -10.42
CA SER A 116 -10.73 5.07 -9.66
C SER A 116 -11.57 5.94 -10.55
N VAL A 117 -12.73 6.38 -10.03
CA VAL A 117 -13.67 7.26 -10.71
C VAL A 117 -14.08 8.38 -9.76
N ASN A 118 -14.04 9.62 -10.22
CA ASN A 118 -14.55 10.78 -9.49
C ASN A 118 -16.06 10.90 -9.70
N LEU A 119 -16.83 10.65 -8.66
CA LEU A 119 -18.30 10.70 -8.71
C LEU A 119 -18.84 12.14 -8.67
N LYS A 120 -18.16 13.05 -7.95
CA LYS A 120 -18.54 14.46 -7.82
C LYS A 120 -17.30 15.35 -7.87
N GLY A 121 -17.45 16.51 -8.53
CA GLY A 121 -16.43 17.57 -8.59
C GLY A 121 -15.27 17.32 -9.55
N GLY A 122 -15.14 16.10 -10.08
CA GLY A 122 -14.07 15.70 -11.00
C GLY A 122 -14.61 15.34 -12.40
N PRO A 123 -14.99 16.33 -13.24
CA PRO A 123 -15.39 16.04 -14.61
C PRO A 123 -14.19 15.60 -15.45
N ALA A 124 -14.46 14.80 -16.49
CA ALA A 124 -13.47 14.49 -17.50
C ALA A 124 -13.19 15.74 -18.33
N MET A 125 -11.94 16.16 -18.43
CA MET A 125 -11.57 17.41 -19.10
C MET A 125 -10.35 17.22 -20.00
N GLN A 126 -10.38 17.91 -21.13
CA GLN A 126 -9.19 18.15 -21.94
C GLN A 126 -8.27 19.18 -21.25
N VAL A 127 -7.02 19.27 -21.71
CA VAL A 127 -6.00 20.18 -21.12
C VAL A 127 -6.47 21.62 -21.05
N LYS A 128 -7.16 22.11 -22.10
CA LYS A 128 -7.64 23.51 -22.15
C LYS A 128 -8.59 23.86 -21.01
N ASP A 129 -9.50 22.95 -20.71
CA ASP A 129 -10.51 23.13 -19.65
C ASP A 129 -9.90 22.87 -18.28
N PHE A 130 -9.02 21.89 -18.17
CA PHE A 130 -8.30 21.58 -16.94
C PHE A 130 -7.45 22.76 -16.44
N LEU A 131 -6.83 23.53 -17.33
CA LEU A 131 -6.05 24.71 -16.95
C LEU A 131 -6.90 25.82 -16.28
N LYS A 132 -8.19 25.88 -16.60
CA LYS A 132 -9.15 26.85 -16.04
C LYS A 132 -9.85 26.29 -14.80
N TRP A 133 -9.92 24.97 -14.68
CA TRP A 133 -10.61 24.29 -13.58
C TRP A 133 -9.89 24.49 -12.25
N ARG A 134 -10.66 24.57 -11.19
CA ARG A 134 -10.15 24.64 -9.81
C ARG A 134 -10.91 23.62 -8.96
N GLN A 135 -10.14 22.75 -8.32
CA GLN A 135 -10.69 21.81 -7.37
C GLN A 135 -11.38 22.56 -6.23
N LYS A 136 -12.58 22.12 -5.88
CA LYS A 136 -13.27 22.48 -4.63
C LYS A 136 -13.41 21.21 -3.80
N VAL A 137 -14.42 20.41 -4.09
CA VAL A 137 -14.67 19.12 -3.45
C VAL A 137 -14.63 18.03 -4.51
N LEU A 138 -13.94 16.94 -4.22
CA LEU A 138 -13.96 15.71 -5.01
C LEU A 138 -14.51 14.59 -4.13
N LEU A 139 -15.43 13.81 -4.68
CA LEU A 139 -15.84 12.52 -4.13
C LEU A 139 -15.50 11.45 -5.17
N GLY A 140 -14.80 10.44 -4.77
CA GLY A 140 -14.40 9.36 -5.68
C GLY A 140 -14.54 8.00 -5.04
N VAL A 141 -14.55 7.00 -5.89
CA VAL A 141 -14.45 5.59 -5.49
C VAL A 141 -13.32 4.94 -6.24
N SER A 142 -12.71 3.95 -5.64
CA SER A 142 -11.73 3.12 -6.31
C SER A 142 -11.85 1.66 -5.91
N LEU A 143 -11.35 0.80 -6.78
CA LEU A 143 -11.09 -0.60 -6.48
C LEU A 143 -9.60 -0.84 -6.70
N ARG A 144 -8.89 -1.26 -5.65
CA ARG A 144 -7.55 -1.81 -5.76
C ARG A 144 -7.62 -3.32 -5.75
N VAL A 145 -6.87 -3.96 -6.62
CA VAL A 145 -6.75 -5.41 -6.73
C VAL A 145 -5.27 -5.78 -6.67
N ILE A 146 -4.94 -6.75 -5.83
CA ILE A 146 -3.61 -7.37 -5.78
C ILE A 146 -3.74 -8.78 -6.29
N ALA A 147 -2.98 -9.10 -7.34
CA ALA A 147 -2.99 -10.43 -7.95
C ALA A 147 -1.86 -11.29 -7.36
N PRO A 148 -2.08 -12.59 -7.12
CA PRO A 148 -1.07 -13.50 -6.54
C PRO A 148 -0.01 -13.89 -7.58
N SER A 149 0.75 -12.91 -8.06
CA SER A 149 1.76 -13.07 -9.10
C SER A 149 3.20 -13.02 -8.57
N GLY A 150 3.36 -12.75 -7.28
CA GLY A 150 4.64 -12.68 -6.61
C GLY A 150 5.24 -14.04 -6.30
N GLN A 151 6.52 -14.04 -5.97
CA GLN A 151 7.21 -15.27 -5.56
C GLN A 151 6.69 -15.76 -4.22
N TYR A 152 6.25 -17.00 -4.20
CA TYR A 152 5.71 -17.67 -3.04
C TYR A 152 6.25 -19.10 -2.91
N ASP A 153 6.64 -19.47 -1.70
CA ASP A 153 7.09 -20.81 -1.34
C ASP A 153 6.37 -21.21 -0.04
N PRO A 154 5.50 -22.23 -0.07
CA PRO A 154 4.70 -22.63 1.10
C PRO A 154 5.52 -23.19 2.27
N PHE A 155 6.79 -23.51 2.03
CA PHE A 155 7.73 -23.97 3.06
C PHE A 155 8.61 -22.86 3.65
N LYS A 156 8.36 -21.60 3.28
CA LYS A 156 9.04 -20.42 3.83
C LYS A 156 8.08 -19.52 4.58
N LEU A 157 8.46 -19.11 5.78
CA LEU A 157 7.68 -18.18 6.58
C LEU A 157 7.60 -16.79 5.92
N ILE A 158 8.70 -16.33 5.32
CA ILE A 158 8.80 -14.99 4.72
C ILE A 158 8.77 -15.14 3.21
N ASN A 159 7.73 -14.56 2.60
CA ASN A 159 7.47 -14.56 1.17
C ASN A 159 7.22 -13.13 0.66
N TRP A 160 7.55 -12.85 -0.59
CA TRP A 160 7.24 -11.60 -1.26
C TRP A 160 5.83 -11.58 -1.87
N GLY A 161 5.30 -12.72 -2.27
CA GLY A 161 3.91 -12.90 -2.71
C GLY A 161 3.01 -13.38 -1.58
N MET A 162 1.72 -13.05 -1.66
CA MET A 162 0.70 -13.47 -0.69
C MET A 162 0.03 -14.81 -1.04
N ASN A 163 0.20 -15.27 -2.28
CA ASN A 163 -0.49 -16.45 -2.82
C ASN A 163 -2.02 -16.39 -2.68
N ARG A 164 -2.58 -15.19 -2.72
CA ARG A 164 -4.03 -14.94 -2.68
C ARG A 164 -4.37 -13.63 -3.35
N TRP A 165 -5.59 -13.51 -3.83
CA TRP A 165 -6.14 -12.24 -4.27
C TRP A 165 -6.49 -11.35 -3.09
N ALA A 166 -6.30 -10.03 -3.27
CA ALA A 166 -6.81 -9.04 -2.33
C ALA A 166 -7.52 -7.93 -3.09
N PHE A 167 -8.63 -7.44 -2.51
CA PHE A 167 -9.51 -6.42 -3.10
C PHE A 167 -9.77 -5.33 -2.07
N LYS A 168 -9.57 -4.06 -2.44
CA LYS A 168 -9.90 -2.91 -1.59
C LYS A 168 -10.85 -1.98 -2.34
N PRO A 169 -12.16 -2.11 -2.20
CA PRO A 169 -13.06 -0.99 -2.47
C PRO A 169 -12.78 0.14 -1.48
N GLU A 170 -12.75 1.36 -1.99
CA GLU A 170 -12.39 2.55 -1.22
C GLU A 170 -13.23 3.74 -1.66
N PHE A 171 -13.70 4.53 -0.71
CA PHE A 171 -14.31 5.83 -0.91
C PHE A 171 -13.31 6.92 -0.55
N GLY A 172 -13.22 7.96 -1.39
CA GLY A 172 -12.33 9.09 -1.20
C GLY A 172 -13.07 10.42 -1.20
N TYR A 173 -12.72 11.25 -0.24
CA TYR A 173 -13.11 12.64 -0.14
C TYR A 173 -11.87 13.51 -0.24
N SER A 174 -11.92 14.59 -1.03
CA SER A 174 -10.85 15.57 -1.13
C SER A 174 -11.45 16.98 -1.22
N GLN A 175 -11.01 17.87 -0.35
CA GLN A 175 -11.45 19.26 -0.35
C GLN A 175 -10.25 20.19 -0.42
N ARG A 176 -10.33 21.17 -1.33
CA ARG A 176 -9.34 22.23 -1.47
C ARG A 176 -9.91 23.57 -0.97
N TRP A 177 -9.12 24.26 -0.15
CA TRP A 177 -9.34 25.67 0.18
C TRP A 177 -8.02 26.44 0.03
N ASP A 178 -8.00 27.36 -0.88
CA ASP A 178 -6.79 28.10 -1.29
C ASP A 178 -5.64 27.14 -1.63
N LYS A 179 -4.58 27.16 -0.82
CA LYS A 179 -3.39 26.33 -0.98
C LYS A 179 -3.44 25.00 -0.25
N TRP A 180 -4.42 24.80 0.61
CA TRP A 180 -4.57 23.59 1.40
C TRP A 180 -5.46 22.57 0.70
N VAL A 181 -5.15 21.30 0.89
CA VAL A 181 -5.99 20.16 0.49
C VAL A 181 -6.07 19.19 1.66
N LEU A 182 -7.29 18.87 2.06
CA LEU A 182 -7.62 17.81 2.98
C LEU A 182 -8.13 16.62 2.18
N ASP A 183 -7.52 15.47 2.38
CA ASP A 183 -7.97 14.21 1.84
C ASP A 183 -8.36 13.26 2.98
N GLY A 184 -9.41 12.49 2.78
CA GLY A 184 -9.84 11.42 3.69
C GLY A 184 -10.31 10.23 2.87
N TYR A 185 -9.80 9.04 3.16
CA TYR A 185 -10.15 7.82 2.46
C TYR A 185 -10.59 6.75 3.44
N ALA A 186 -11.59 5.98 3.05
CA ALA A 186 -12.10 4.86 3.83
C ALA A 186 -12.26 3.64 2.92
N GLY A 187 -11.66 2.54 3.27
CA GLY A 187 -11.67 1.31 2.48
C GLY A 187 -11.67 0.05 3.34
N VAL A 188 -11.99 -1.05 2.69
CA VAL A 188 -11.97 -2.37 3.33
C VAL A 188 -11.24 -3.35 2.43
N TRP A 189 -10.24 -4.03 2.96
CA TRP A 189 -9.56 -5.12 2.29
C TRP A 189 -10.28 -6.44 2.51
N PHE A 190 -10.51 -7.14 1.41
CA PHE A 190 -11.01 -8.52 1.36
C PHE A 190 -9.95 -9.41 0.73
N TYR A 191 -9.85 -10.63 1.21
CA TYR A 191 -8.83 -11.60 0.78
C TYR A 191 -9.48 -12.93 0.42
N THR A 192 -9.00 -13.57 -0.64
CA THR A 192 -9.29 -14.98 -0.87
C THR A 192 -8.49 -15.86 0.09
N ALA A 193 -8.82 -17.12 0.19
CA ALA A 193 -7.99 -18.07 0.92
C ALA A 193 -6.59 -18.21 0.26
N ASN A 194 -5.59 -18.51 1.06
CA ASN A 194 -4.32 -19.07 0.62
C ASN A 194 -4.32 -20.57 1.00
N ASP A 195 -4.48 -21.43 0.02
CA ASP A 195 -4.63 -22.87 0.25
C ASP A 195 -3.30 -23.58 0.55
N SER A 196 -2.19 -22.85 0.52
CA SER A 196 -0.85 -23.39 0.75
C SER A 196 -0.03 -22.46 1.65
N ALA A 197 -0.63 -21.92 2.72
CA ALA A 197 0.08 -21.06 3.66
C ALA A 197 1.11 -21.87 4.48
N TYR A 198 2.24 -21.20 4.77
CA TYR A 198 3.25 -21.80 5.65
C TYR A 198 2.63 -22.15 7.01
N ALA A 199 2.78 -23.40 7.43
CA ALA A 199 2.37 -23.89 8.74
C ALA A 199 3.35 -24.94 9.29
N GLY A 200 4.64 -24.75 9.05
CA GLY A 200 5.70 -25.69 9.41
C GLY A 200 5.93 -26.74 8.32
N ALA A 201 5.93 -28.03 8.70
CA ALA A 201 6.24 -29.13 7.77
C ALA A 201 5.18 -29.38 6.70
N THR A 202 3.94 -29.00 6.95
CA THR A 202 2.82 -29.21 6.01
C THR A 202 2.07 -27.90 5.81
N PRO A 203 1.96 -27.40 4.57
CA PRO A 203 1.17 -26.21 4.28
C PRO A 203 -0.28 -26.36 4.69
N ALA A 204 -0.92 -25.26 5.04
CA ALA A 204 -2.31 -25.23 5.51
C ALA A 204 -3.12 -24.17 4.75
N GLN A 205 -4.45 -24.32 4.74
CA GLN A 205 -5.32 -23.27 4.25
C GLN A 205 -5.35 -22.11 5.26
N GLN A 206 -5.05 -20.90 4.80
CA GLN A 206 -5.17 -19.69 5.59
C GLN A 206 -6.25 -18.77 5.02
N THR A 207 -7.17 -18.35 5.87
CA THR A 207 -8.13 -17.29 5.59
C THR A 207 -7.84 -16.07 6.46
N LEU A 208 -8.33 -14.91 6.04
CA LEU A 208 -8.14 -13.63 6.73
C LEU A 208 -9.46 -12.87 6.76
N THR A 209 -9.89 -12.43 7.94
CA THR A 209 -11.07 -11.56 8.04
C THR A 209 -10.77 -10.20 7.41
N PRO A 210 -11.78 -9.44 6.95
CA PRO A 210 -11.56 -8.14 6.34
C PRO A 210 -10.77 -7.19 7.23
N ILE A 211 -10.00 -6.26 6.58
CA ILE A 211 -9.24 -5.20 7.24
C ILE A 211 -9.83 -3.86 6.83
N GLY A 212 -10.40 -3.12 7.79
CA GLY A 212 -10.79 -1.72 7.60
C GLY A 212 -9.57 -0.82 7.58
N SER A 213 -9.57 0.21 6.72
CA SER A 213 -8.49 1.18 6.57
C SER A 213 -9.06 2.58 6.43
N PHE A 214 -8.49 3.52 7.17
CA PHE A 214 -8.77 4.96 7.07
C PHE A 214 -7.47 5.71 6.86
N GLU A 215 -7.45 6.59 5.86
CA GLU A 215 -6.33 7.47 5.57
C GLU A 215 -6.75 8.92 5.66
N GLY A 216 -5.90 9.75 6.22
CA GLY A 216 -6.09 11.19 6.30
C GLY A 216 -4.81 11.93 5.89
N HIS A 217 -4.96 12.95 5.05
CA HIS A 217 -3.83 13.73 4.58
C HIS A 217 -4.17 15.21 4.57
N LEU A 218 -3.27 16.02 5.13
CA LEU A 218 -3.35 17.47 5.05
C LEU A 218 -2.15 17.97 4.24
N SER A 219 -2.39 18.43 3.03
CA SER A 219 -1.34 18.92 2.16
C SER A 219 -1.46 20.40 1.86
N ARG A 220 -0.34 21.06 1.59
CA ARG A 220 -0.27 22.48 1.21
C ARG A 220 0.59 22.66 -0.01
N ASP A 221 0.11 23.51 -0.94
CA ASP A 221 0.88 23.99 -2.10
C ASP A 221 1.74 25.18 -1.72
N PHE A 222 2.99 25.18 -2.20
CA PHE A 222 3.96 26.24 -1.94
C PHE A 222 4.50 26.82 -3.26
N GLY A 223 4.80 28.11 -3.23
CA GLY A 223 5.49 28.82 -4.30
C GLY A 223 4.77 28.86 -5.65
N LYS A 224 5.41 29.47 -6.62
CA LYS A 224 4.90 29.60 -8.01
C LYS A 224 4.96 28.26 -8.77
N ARG A 225 5.90 27.38 -8.43
CA ARG A 225 6.08 26.05 -9.06
C ARG A 225 5.12 25.00 -8.53
N ARG A 226 4.28 25.34 -7.52
CA ARG A 226 3.31 24.42 -6.91
C ARG A 226 3.90 23.11 -6.41
N PHE A 227 5.10 23.15 -5.84
CA PHE A 227 5.52 22.03 -5.02
C PHE A 227 4.60 21.94 -3.77
N TRP A 228 4.44 20.77 -3.24
CA TRP A 228 3.57 20.58 -2.08
C TRP A 228 4.19 19.61 -1.08
N ALA A 229 3.76 19.77 0.16
CA ALA A 229 4.06 18.83 1.22
C ALA A 229 2.78 18.44 1.95
N SER A 230 2.77 17.27 2.58
CA SER A 230 1.65 16.79 3.40
C SER A 230 2.12 16.19 4.71
N LEU A 231 1.20 16.23 5.68
CA LEU A 231 1.19 15.34 6.84
C LEU A 231 0.18 14.24 6.54
N ASP A 232 0.57 13.01 6.81
CA ASP A 232 -0.13 11.83 6.40
C ASP A 232 -0.38 10.92 7.59
N GLY A 233 -1.55 10.30 7.66
CA GLY A 233 -1.90 9.31 8.66
C GLY A 233 -2.72 8.18 8.08
N ASN A 234 -2.49 6.96 8.58
CA ASN A 234 -3.28 5.79 8.25
C ASN A 234 -3.57 5.00 9.53
N PHE A 235 -4.79 4.50 9.63
CA PHE A 235 -5.24 3.60 10.68
C PHE A 235 -5.93 2.39 10.04
N TRP A 236 -5.59 1.17 10.50
CA TRP A 236 -6.24 -0.05 10.02
C TRP A 236 -6.52 -1.02 11.15
N PHE A 237 -7.57 -1.83 11.00
CA PHE A 237 -8.04 -2.77 12.01
C PHE A 237 -8.74 -3.98 11.37
N GLY A 238 -8.73 -5.11 12.07
CA GLY A 238 -9.29 -6.37 11.58
C GLY A 238 -8.23 -7.41 11.30
N GLY A 239 -8.37 -8.22 10.26
CA GLY A 239 -7.33 -9.12 9.77
C GLY A 239 -7.02 -10.29 10.71
N ILE A 240 -8.05 -10.92 11.31
CA ILE A 240 -7.85 -12.14 12.10
C ILE A 240 -7.57 -13.29 11.13
N ALA A 241 -6.42 -13.94 11.29
CA ALA A 241 -6.05 -15.09 10.49
C ALA A 241 -6.65 -16.39 11.10
N SER A 242 -7.04 -17.31 10.21
CA SER A 242 -7.41 -18.67 10.57
C SER A 242 -6.57 -19.66 9.77
N LEU A 243 -6.09 -20.71 10.41
CA LEU A 243 -5.46 -21.85 9.74
C LEU A 243 -6.37 -23.08 9.86
N ASN A 244 -6.70 -23.69 8.73
CA ASN A 244 -7.63 -24.83 8.65
C ASN A 244 -8.91 -24.60 9.47
N GLY A 245 -9.46 -23.36 9.40
CA GLY A 245 -10.68 -22.96 10.12
C GLY A 245 -10.48 -22.56 11.59
N VAL A 246 -9.30 -22.74 12.17
CA VAL A 246 -9.01 -22.34 13.56
C VAL A 246 -8.51 -20.90 13.58
N GLN A 247 -9.29 -20.00 14.21
CA GLN A 247 -8.95 -18.58 14.32
C GLN A 247 -7.85 -18.33 15.35
N ASN A 248 -6.93 -17.41 15.03
CA ASN A 248 -5.96 -16.88 15.98
C ASN A 248 -6.20 -15.38 16.23
N LEU A 249 -6.81 -15.06 17.35
CA LEU A 249 -7.12 -13.67 17.74
C LEU A 249 -5.88 -12.81 17.99
N ALA A 250 -4.71 -13.41 18.23
CA ALA A 250 -3.46 -12.68 18.41
C ALA A 250 -2.98 -12.00 17.11
N THR A 251 -3.42 -12.50 15.94
CA THR A 251 -3.13 -11.92 14.63
C THR A 251 -3.93 -10.65 14.30
N LYS A 252 -4.96 -10.34 15.13
CA LYS A 252 -5.81 -9.17 14.92
C LYS A 252 -4.98 -7.90 14.83
N GLN A 253 -5.14 -7.19 13.74
CA GLN A 253 -4.49 -5.91 13.52
C GLN A 253 -5.30 -4.79 14.18
N THR A 254 -4.62 -3.86 14.79
CA THR A 254 -5.10 -2.56 15.23
C THR A 254 -3.86 -1.70 15.24
N SER A 255 -3.67 -0.93 14.20
CA SER A 255 -2.37 -0.30 13.95
C SER A 255 -2.55 1.03 13.24
N SER A 256 -1.57 1.90 13.41
CA SER A 256 -1.53 3.22 12.78
C SER A 256 -0.12 3.58 12.34
N ARG A 257 -0.06 4.42 11.32
CA ARG A 257 1.17 4.97 10.75
C ARG A 257 1.00 6.46 10.54
N ILE A 258 2.06 7.20 10.78
CA ILE A 258 2.16 8.62 10.47
C ILE A 258 3.32 8.87 9.53
N GLY A 259 3.24 9.94 8.76
CA GLY A 259 4.31 10.29 7.83
C GLY A 259 4.16 11.68 7.24
N GLY A 260 5.03 11.97 6.30
CA GLY A 260 4.98 13.17 5.50
C GLY A 260 5.47 12.92 4.09
N THR A 261 4.88 13.63 3.16
CA THR A 261 5.22 13.56 1.75
C THR A 261 5.62 14.93 1.24
N PHE A 262 6.64 14.96 0.40
CA PHE A 262 7.08 16.15 -0.34
C PHE A 262 7.07 15.82 -1.83
N SER A 263 6.53 16.72 -2.67
CA SER A 263 6.50 16.56 -4.12
C SER A 263 6.93 17.84 -4.82
N TYR A 264 7.88 17.70 -5.74
CA TYR A 264 8.46 18.80 -6.48
C TYR A 264 8.34 18.59 -7.99
N PRO A 265 7.58 19.44 -8.71
CA PRO A 265 7.53 19.40 -10.17
C PRO A 265 8.79 20.05 -10.73
N VAL A 266 9.70 19.23 -11.27
CA VAL A 266 10.95 19.69 -11.89
C VAL A 266 10.62 20.47 -13.17
N ASN A 267 9.72 19.94 -13.98
CA ASN A 267 9.20 20.57 -15.19
C ASN A 267 7.76 20.09 -15.49
N ARG A 268 7.23 20.38 -16.68
CA ARG A 268 5.86 20.01 -17.06
C ARG A 268 5.63 18.49 -17.17
N ARG A 269 6.67 17.67 -17.33
CA ARG A 269 6.60 16.23 -17.52
C ARG A 269 7.20 15.45 -16.37
N LEU A 270 8.14 16.03 -15.65
CA LEU A 270 8.91 15.37 -14.60
C LEU A 270 8.58 15.92 -13.24
N SER A 271 8.27 15.06 -12.30
CA SER A 271 8.15 15.37 -10.87
C SER A 271 8.91 14.36 -10.01
N LEU A 272 9.38 14.85 -8.87
CA LEU A 272 10.04 14.06 -7.84
C LEU A 272 9.14 14.04 -6.60
N LYS A 273 9.15 12.91 -5.88
CA LYS A 273 8.43 12.76 -4.63
C LYS A 273 9.37 12.12 -3.61
N ALA A 274 9.32 12.59 -2.38
CA ALA A 274 9.95 11.97 -1.23
C ALA A 274 8.89 11.74 -0.16
N ASN A 275 8.97 10.62 0.52
CA ASN A 275 8.09 10.29 1.65
C ASN A 275 8.91 9.69 2.78
N TYR A 276 8.53 10.04 4.01
CA TYR A 276 8.97 9.36 5.21
C TYR A 276 7.76 8.96 6.04
N SER A 277 7.77 7.77 6.61
CA SER A 277 6.71 7.34 7.51
C SER A 277 7.22 6.32 8.55
N VAL A 278 6.49 6.23 9.66
CA VAL A 278 6.78 5.32 10.75
C VAL A 278 5.47 4.81 11.36
N GLY A 279 5.48 3.59 11.85
CA GLY A 279 4.37 3.07 12.64
C GLY A 279 4.27 3.87 13.96
N SER A 280 3.12 4.48 14.21
CA SER A 280 2.86 5.17 15.48
C SER A 280 2.35 4.20 16.55
N TYR A 281 1.64 3.17 16.14
CA TYR A 281 1.26 2.02 16.95
C TYR A 281 1.09 0.80 16.04
N VAL A 282 1.76 -0.31 16.33
CA VAL A 282 1.65 -1.55 15.54
C VAL A 282 1.46 -2.73 16.50
N ARG A 283 0.25 -3.27 16.54
CA ARG A 283 -0.06 -4.44 17.36
C ARG A 283 0.47 -5.73 16.74
N PHE A 284 0.37 -5.85 15.40
CA PHE A 284 0.76 -7.05 14.66
C PHE A 284 1.28 -6.66 13.28
N GLY A 285 2.38 -7.28 12.83
CA GLY A 285 3.04 -7.00 11.55
C GLY A 285 4.24 -6.08 11.67
N GLY A 286 4.60 -5.44 10.56
CA GLY A 286 5.81 -4.62 10.47
C GLY A 286 5.66 -3.24 11.07
N ASN A 287 6.56 -2.89 11.98
CA ASN A 287 6.73 -1.53 12.53
C ASN A 287 8.01 -0.92 11.96
N TYR A 288 7.92 -0.39 10.76
CA TYR A 288 9.07 0.10 10.01
C TYR A 288 9.13 1.62 9.95
N HIS A 289 10.35 2.15 10.00
CA HIS A 289 10.70 3.40 9.35
C HIS A 289 10.76 3.16 7.85
N THR A 290 10.11 4.01 7.10
CA THR A 290 10.08 3.90 5.63
C THR A 290 10.54 5.21 5.02
N ILE A 291 11.51 5.15 4.14
CA ILE A 291 11.93 6.28 3.31
C ILE A 291 11.70 5.90 1.86
N SER A 292 10.99 6.74 1.12
CA SER A 292 10.69 6.49 -0.28
C SER A 292 11.04 7.68 -1.17
N PHE A 293 11.57 7.38 -2.35
CA PHE A 293 11.83 8.35 -3.40
C PHE A 293 11.11 7.91 -4.67
N GLY A 294 10.36 8.83 -5.26
CA GLY A 294 9.62 8.60 -6.49
C GLY A 294 10.06 9.55 -7.60
N TRP A 295 10.15 9.01 -8.79
CA TRP A 295 10.36 9.74 -10.02
C TRP A 295 9.17 9.46 -10.93
N GLN A 296 8.50 10.50 -11.41
CA GLN A 296 7.34 10.40 -12.29
C GLN A 296 7.59 11.15 -13.59
N TYR A 297 7.45 10.45 -14.71
CA TYR A 297 7.43 11.04 -16.03
C TYR A 297 6.04 10.93 -16.64
N SER A 298 5.46 12.07 -17.05
CA SER A 298 4.10 12.15 -17.56
C SER A 298 4.03 12.77 -18.95
N TRP A 299 3.08 12.30 -19.75
CA TRP A 299 2.80 12.79 -21.09
C TRP A 299 1.31 12.70 -21.41
N LEU A 300 0.89 13.42 -22.45
CA LEU A 300 -0.45 13.31 -23.01
C LEU A 300 -0.44 12.34 -24.18
N GLY A 301 -1.32 11.36 -24.15
CA GLY A 301 -1.63 10.51 -25.30
C GLY A 301 -2.42 11.28 -26.35
N LYS A 302 -2.50 10.71 -27.54
CA LYS A 302 -3.44 11.18 -28.56
C LYS A 302 -4.86 10.86 -28.11
N PRO A 303 -5.84 11.73 -28.39
CA PRO A 303 -7.26 11.45 -28.12
C PRO A 303 -7.78 10.25 -28.91
#